data_000602cd0dd6a04c361801ec4da4fe4c
#
_entry.id   000602cd0dd6a04c361801ec4da4fe4c
#
_cell.length_a   1.000
_cell.length_b   1.000
_cell.length_c   1.000
_cell.angle_alpha   90.00
_cell.angle_beta   90.00
_cell.angle_gamma   90.00
#
_symmetry.space_group_name_H-M   'P 1'
#
loop_
_entity.id
_entity.type
_entity.pdbx_description
1 polymer ?
#
loop_
_entity_poly.entity_id
_entity_poly.type
_entity_poly.pdbx_seq_one_letter_code
_entity_poly.pdbx_strand_id
1 'polypeptide(L)'
;MIGLKKVIVLLVDSLMPDTLEACIRHKTVPALQFLMDRGRYWPNCVTVFPTMTASVDSSLVTGVYPNIHKVPGLIWYNPEEKTIINYINGWNCIRKIGIRNCAENVLYNLNEKHLSKQVTTLFEELDKMGLTSASINAMVHRSTKKHQVRLPFLLDLFTGFRFKEKISGPDIVTLGAMADKELRQHIPRHLRKAQYLYGINDKYAVSVVKYLIKSGNQPDFMLVYLPDNDHEVHKKNPAHAEEALIRVDAKIQDILSTFASWDEALDQCTVIVISDHGQTRIGKEKKFNIDLDILLKSFRVYQLGEKLENHDLVVCNNERMAYVYPLKEKIHDKVIDQLVADARFDLIAWKEEPGVRVKEGGSGREIYFEKAGIITDVYQCTWHITGEWSVLDLKNEGDILNYGDYPDALSRLFGALYSQDIPVVIITARPRYELKSRYYPTHLNGGSHGSLHKYDSLIPLIVTGTKHPVKEPPRLVDLKQFIIYKLNERK
;
A
#
# COMPACT_ATOMS: atom_id res chain seq x y z
N MET A 1 13.76 34.21 -14.75
CA MET A 1 14.20 32.94 -14.14
C MET A 1 12.99 32.04 -14.13
N ILE A 2 13.00 30.94 -14.87
CA ILE A 2 11.95 29.93 -14.80
C ILE A 2 12.07 29.31 -13.40
N GLY A 3 11.09 29.61 -12.53
CA GLY A 3 11.05 29.07 -11.16
C GLY A 3 11.08 27.53 -11.23
N LEU A 4 11.82 26.94 -10.33
CA LEU A 4 12.02 25.48 -10.27
C LEU A 4 10.70 24.77 -10.02
N LYS A 5 10.31 23.82 -10.88
CA LYS A 5 9.05 23.07 -10.78
C LYS A 5 8.97 22.28 -9.46
N LYS A 6 7.87 22.42 -8.76
CA LYS A 6 7.53 21.62 -7.57
C LYS A 6 7.02 20.24 -7.99
N VAL A 7 6.95 19.30 -7.06
CA VAL A 7 6.44 17.95 -7.35
C VAL A 7 5.21 17.65 -6.48
N ILE A 8 4.12 17.25 -7.13
CA ILE A 8 2.89 16.80 -6.48
C ILE A 8 2.66 15.34 -6.85
N VAL A 9 2.68 14.45 -5.86
CA VAL A 9 2.28 13.05 -6.03
C VAL A 9 0.86 12.89 -5.50
N LEU A 10 -0.06 12.49 -6.37
CA LEU A 10 -1.43 12.11 -6.06
C LEU A 10 -1.47 10.59 -5.97
N LEU A 11 -1.47 10.06 -4.76
CA LEU A 11 -1.62 8.64 -4.49
C LEU A 11 -3.12 8.35 -4.35
N VAL A 12 -3.70 7.79 -5.42
CA VAL A 12 -5.12 7.45 -5.50
C VAL A 12 -5.29 5.99 -5.13
N ASP A 13 -5.91 5.73 -3.98
CA ASP A 13 -6.10 4.38 -3.46
C ASP A 13 -6.95 3.52 -4.40
N SER A 14 -6.46 2.33 -4.72
CA SER A 14 -7.13 1.36 -5.60
C SER A 14 -7.47 1.89 -7.01
N LEU A 15 -6.68 2.79 -7.57
CA LEU A 15 -6.84 3.18 -8.97
C LEU A 15 -6.37 2.02 -9.88
N MET A 16 -7.27 1.53 -10.72
CA MET A 16 -7.02 0.40 -11.62
C MET A 16 -6.83 0.86 -13.06
N PRO A 17 -5.86 0.28 -13.81
CA PRO A 17 -5.63 0.64 -15.22
C PRO A 17 -6.86 0.47 -16.09
N ASP A 18 -7.53 -0.69 -16.01
CA ASP A 18 -8.72 -1.00 -16.84
C ASP A 18 -9.85 0.01 -16.62
N THR A 19 -10.09 0.41 -15.35
CA THR A 19 -11.09 1.43 -15.00
C THR A 19 -10.71 2.79 -15.55
N LEU A 20 -9.44 3.19 -15.41
CA LEU A 20 -8.94 4.45 -15.93
C LEU A 20 -9.13 4.52 -17.45
N GLU A 21 -8.69 3.49 -18.18
CA GLU A 21 -8.80 3.43 -19.63
C GLU A 21 -10.26 3.41 -20.12
N ALA A 22 -11.16 2.73 -19.37
CA ALA A 22 -12.59 2.78 -19.67
C ALA A 22 -13.15 4.21 -19.53
N CYS A 23 -12.85 4.88 -18.41
CA CYS A 23 -13.27 6.26 -18.18
C CYS A 23 -12.69 7.24 -19.24
N ILE A 24 -11.43 7.04 -19.67
CA ILE A 24 -10.83 7.82 -20.76
C ILE A 24 -11.58 7.61 -22.06
N ARG A 25 -11.88 6.36 -22.45
CA ARG A 25 -12.69 6.07 -23.64
C ARG A 25 -14.08 6.70 -23.57
N HIS A 26 -14.70 6.72 -22.39
CA HIS A 26 -16.01 7.34 -22.17
C HIS A 26 -15.95 8.88 -21.98
N LYS A 27 -14.74 9.47 -21.96
CA LYS A 27 -14.50 10.92 -21.74
C LYS A 27 -15.11 11.46 -20.44
N THR A 28 -15.09 10.67 -19.38
CA THR A 28 -15.71 11.01 -18.09
C THR A 28 -14.73 11.56 -17.06
N VAL A 29 -13.43 11.55 -17.33
CA VAL A 29 -12.34 11.94 -16.42
C VAL A 29 -11.40 12.95 -17.10
N PRO A 30 -11.85 14.20 -17.29
CA PRO A 30 -11.13 15.20 -18.10
C PRO A 30 -9.79 15.63 -17.50
N ALA A 31 -9.62 15.63 -16.17
CA ALA A 31 -8.34 15.98 -15.56
C ALA A 31 -7.29 14.89 -15.76
N LEU A 32 -7.65 13.62 -15.56
CA LEU A 32 -6.77 12.48 -15.82
C LEU A 32 -6.43 12.40 -17.32
N GLN A 33 -7.42 12.60 -18.20
CA GLN A 33 -7.19 12.69 -19.66
C GLN A 33 -6.17 13.79 -19.97
N PHE A 34 -6.34 15.00 -19.44
CA PHE A 34 -5.42 16.11 -19.66
C PHE A 34 -3.99 15.78 -19.19
N LEU A 35 -3.85 15.16 -18.01
CA LEU A 35 -2.54 14.76 -17.49
C LEU A 35 -1.89 13.68 -18.38
N MET A 36 -2.66 12.71 -18.89
CA MET A 36 -2.16 11.67 -19.79
C MET A 36 -1.75 12.27 -21.16
N ASP A 37 -2.54 13.17 -21.74
CA ASP A 37 -2.26 13.80 -23.04
C ASP A 37 -1.01 14.71 -23.00
N ARG A 38 -0.68 15.28 -21.84
CA ARG A 38 0.48 16.18 -21.63
C ARG A 38 1.69 15.49 -20.98
N GLY A 39 1.58 14.21 -20.67
CA GLY A 39 2.60 13.44 -19.95
C GLY A 39 2.90 12.10 -20.59
N ARG A 40 3.28 11.17 -19.73
CA ARG A 40 3.48 9.76 -20.06
C ARG A 40 2.60 8.91 -19.15
N TYR A 41 2.06 7.85 -19.70
CA TYR A 41 1.20 6.90 -19.02
C TYR A 41 1.76 5.48 -19.14
N TRP A 42 1.80 4.77 -18.02
CA TRP A 42 2.12 3.35 -17.93
C TRP A 42 0.96 2.64 -17.20
N PRO A 43 0.26 1.71 -17.89
CA PRO A 43 -0.81 0.92 -17.27
C PRO A 43 -0.28 -0.20 -16.38
N ASN A 44 1.00 -0.48 -16.42
CA ASN A 44 1.64 -1.68 -15.89
C ASN A 44 2.78 -1.39 -14.91
N CYS A 45 2.70 -0.28 -14.18
CA CYS A 45 3.60 -0.06 -13.05
C CYS A 45 3.35 -1.12 -11.97
N VAL A 46 4.41 -1.73 -11.46
CA VAL A 46 4.27 -2.83 -10.49
C VAL A 46 4.39 -2.31 -9.08
N THR A 47 3.35 -2.53 -8.27
CA THR A 47 3.39 -2.26 -6.83
C THR A 47 4.10 -3.37 -6.05
N VAL A 48 4.28 -3.19 -4.75
CA VAL A 48 4.93 -4.19 -3.89
C VAL A 48 3.95 -5.26 -3.41
N PHE A 49 4.46 -6.28 -2.71
CA PHE A 49 3.65 -7.31 -2.07
C PHE A 49 4.00 -7.39 -0.57
N PRO A 50 2.98 -7.54 0.31
CA PRO A 50 1.55 -7.56 0.02
C PRO A 50 1.05 -6.23 -0.57
N THR A 51 0.02 -6.31 -1.42
CA THR A 51 -0.65 -5.15 -2.00
C THR A 51 -1.59 -4.50 -0.96
N MET A 52 -0.98 -4.01 0.12
CA MET A 52 -1.64 -3.43 1.30
C MET A 52 -1.05 -2.06 1.60
N THR A 53 -1.89 -1.06 1.80
CA THR A 53 -1.53 0.36 1.90
C THR A 53 -0.29 0.63 2.77
N ALA A 54 -0.19 0.03 3.97
CA ALA A 54 0.95 0.29 4.87
C ALA A 54 2.30 -0.17 4.28
N SER A 55 2.35 -1.35 3.61
CA SER A 55 3.55 -1.84 2.94
C SER A 55 3.88 -1.01 1.71
N VAL A 56 2.84 -0.63 0.94
CA VAL A 56 3.00 0.15 -0.29
C VAL A 56 3.46 1.56 0.01
N ASP A 57 2.83 2.27 0.95
CA ASP A 57 3.27 3.60 1.40
C ASP A 57 4.71 3.57 1.91
N SER A 58 5.06 2.53 2.70
CA SER A 58 6.43 2.35 3.19
C SER A 58 7.42 2.20 2.03
N SER A 59 7.07 1.40 1.02
CA SER A 59 7.92 1.17 -0.15
C SER A 59 8.01 2.40 -1.05
N LEU A 60 6.91 3.15 -1.25
CA LEU A 60 6.89 4.38 -2.03
C LEU A 60 7.87 5.42 -1.46
N VAL A 61 7.80 5.64 -0.14
CA VAL A 61 8.62 6.68 0.48
C VAL A 61 10.05 6.23 0.80
N THR A 62 10.33 4.92 0.91
CA THR A 62 11.68 4.42 1.18
C THR A 62 12.42 3.96 -0.07
N GLY A 63 11.71 3.61 -1.15
CA GLY A 63 12.29 3.09 -2.39
C GLY A 63 12.80 1.65 -2.27
N VAL A 64 12.33 0.88 -1.28
CA VAL A 64 12.78 -0.51 -1.04
C VAL A 64 11.60 -1.44 -0.71
N TYR A 65 11.83 -2.75 -0.81
CA TYR A 65 10.85 -3.78 -0.47
C TYR A 65 10.73 -4.03 1.04
N PRO A 66 9.67 -4.72 1.51
CA PRO A 66 9.41 -5.00 2.93
C PRO A 66 10.55 -5.66 3.70
N ASN A 67 11.38 -6.50 3.06
CA ASN A 67 12.54 -7.12 3.70
C ASN A 67 13.56 -6.09 4.23
N ILE A 68 13.55 -4.88 3.71
CA ILE A 68 14.48 -3.81 4.09
C ILE A 68 13.78 -2.79 4.99
N HIS A 69 12.58 -2.32 4.62
CA HIS A 69 11.86 -1.33 5.43
C HIS A 69 11.08 -1.93 6.62
N LYS A 70 10.91 -3.27 6.69
CA LYS A 70 10.37 -4.03 7.82
C LYS A 70 8.89 -3.79 8.17
N VAL A 71 8.08 -3.26 7.25
CA VAL A 71 6.62 -3.13 7.41
C VAL A 71 5.93 -4.21 6.56
N PRO A 72 5.46 -5.32 7.16
CA PRO A 72 5.00 -6.48 6.39
C PRO A 72 3.63 -6.28 5.72
N GLY A 73 2.72 -5.51 6.31
CA GLY A 73 1.34 -5.36 5.84
C GLY A 73 0.51 -4.47 6.75
N LEU A 74 -0.82 -4.47 6.57
CA LEU A 74 -1.76 -3.77 7.46
C LEU A 74 -1.93 -4.50 8.80
N ILE A 75 -1.91 -5.84 8.76
CA ILE A 75 -2.06 -6.67 9.96
C ILE A 75 -0.97 -7.74 9.96
N TRP A 76 -0.20 -7.80 11.03
CA TRP A 76 0.90 -8.75 11.18
C TRP A 76 1.19 -9.05 12.64
N TYR A 77 1.84 -10.18 12.90
CA TYR A 77 2.26 -10.57 14.25
C TYR A 77 3.66 -10.05 14.55
N ASN A 78 3.78 -9.31 15.64
CA ASN A 78 5.08 -8.88 16.17
C ASN A 78 5.54 -9.89 17.22
N PRO A 79 6.61 -10.65 16.96
CA PRO A 79 7.09 -11.68 17.88
C PRO A 79 7.76 -11.11 19.13
N GLU A 80 8.38 -9.92 19.05
CA GLU A 80 9.05 -9.27 20.15
C GLU A 80 8.04 -8.78 21.21
N GLU A 81 6.98 -8.12 20.74
CA GLU A 81 5.90 -7.63 21.58
C GLU A 81 4.84 -8.71 21.87
N LYS A 82 4.92 -9.87 21.21
CA LYS A 82 3.94 -10.98 21.28
C LYS A 82 2.50 -10.51 21.05
N THR A 83 2.33 -9.58 20.12
CA THR A 83 1.04 -8.95 19.83
C THR A 83 0.78 -8.85 18.32
N ILE A 84 -0.50 -8.67 17.95
CA ILE A 84 -0.88 -8.38 16.59
C ILE A 84 -0.90 -6.86 16.39
N ILE A 85 -0.11 -6.40 15.44
CA ILE A 85 -0.10 -5.04 14.97
C ILE A 85 -1.24 -4.88 13.94
N ASN A 86 -2.03 -3.83 14.08
CA ASN A 86 -3.08 -3.46 13.13
C ASN A 86 -3.02 -1.93 12.89
N TYR A 87 -2.87 -1.55 11.62
CA TYR A 87 -2.87 -0.16 11.19
C TYR A 87 -4.27 0.27 10.73
N ILE A 88 -5.26 0.11 11.62
CA ILE A 88 -6.67 0.51 11.44
C ILE A 88 -7.36 -0.24 10.28
N ASN A 89 -7.24 -1.55 10.23
CA ASN A 89 -8.01 -2.39 9.31
C ASN A 89 -9.10 -3.17 10.06
N GLY A 90 -10.37 -3.06 9.55
CA GLY A 90 -11.50 -3.83 10.02
C GLY A 90 -12.03 -3.46 11.40
N TRP A 91 -13.24 -2.88 11.47
CA TRP A 91 -13.82 -2.38 12.74
C TRP A 91 -13.90 -3.45 13.85
N ASN A 92 -14.26 -4.69 13.50
CA ASN A 92 -14.32 -5.77 14.48
C ASN A 92 -12.94 -6.16 15.01
N CYS A 93 -11.93 -6.14 14.14
CA CYS A 93 -10.52 -6.34 14.49
C CYS A 93 -10.04 -5.25 15.45
N ILE A 94 -10.28 -3.99 15.10
CA ILE A 94 -9.92 -2.82 15.91
C ILE A 94 -10.53 -2.89 17.30
N ARG A 95 -11.80 -3.28 17.41
CA ARG A 95 -12.47 -3.46 18.72
C ARG A 95 -11.84 -4.55 19.58
N LYS A 96 -11.33 -5.61 18.96
CA LYS A 96 -10.70 -6.74 19.67
C LYS A 96 -9.27 -6.44 20.11
N ILE A 97 -8.49 -5.80 19.26
CA ILE A 97 -7.11 -5.38 19.56
C ILE A 97 -7.10 -4.14 20.48
N GLY A 98 -8.12 -3.32 20.39
CA GLY A 98 -8.26 -2.05 21.09
C GLY A 98 -8.03 -0.84 20.18
N ILE A 99 -9.01 0.08 20.17
CA ILE A 99 -8.97 1.29 19.34
C ILE A 99 -7.72 2.12 19.62
N ARG A 100 -7.33 2.22 20.89
CA ARG A 100 -6.14 2.94 21.35
C ARG A 100 -4.87 2.37 20.69
N ASN A 101 -4.68 1.05 20.78
CA ASN A 101 -3.49 0.38 20.24
C ASN A 101 -3.40 0.55 18.72
N CYS A 102 -4.51 0.39 18.01
CA CYS A 102 -4.54 0.59 16.55
C CYS A 102 -4.26 2.06 16.17
N ALA A 103 -4.80 3.03 16.90
CA ALA A 103 -4.50 4.44 16.68
C ALA A 103 -3.02 4.77 16.94
N GLU A 104 -2.45 4.24 18.01
CA GLU A 104 -1.03 4.41 18.34
C GLU A 104 -0.14 3.77 17.26
N ASN A 105 -0.53 2.61 16.75
CA ASN A 105 0.20 1.94 15.68
C ASN A 105 0.29 2.79 14.42
N VAL A 106 -0.79 3.43 13.97
CA VAL A 106 -0.78 4.29 12.77
C VAL A 106 -0.09 5.62 13.04
N LEU A 107 -0.42 6.28 14.15
CA LEU A 107 0.01 7.65 14.41
C LEU A 107 1.48 7.74 14.82
N TYR A 108 1.98 6.70 15.50
CA TYR A 108 3.31 6.73 16.10
C TYR A 108 4.15 5.51 15.73
N ASN A 109 3.70 4.29 16.08
CA ASN A 109 4.56 3.11 16.02
C ASN A 109 5.01 2.80 14.59
N LEU A 110 4.16 2.96 13.58
CA LEU A 110 4.51 2.75 12.16
C LEU A 110 5.76 3.55 11.79
N ASN A 111 5.76 4.85 12.07
CA ASN A 111 6.82 5.77 11.68
C ASN A 111 8.03 5.78 12.63
N GLU A 112 7.79 5.60 13.94
CA GLU A 112 8.85 5.74 14.96
C GLU A 112 9.50 4.40 15.34
N LYS A 113 8.77 3.27 15.23
CA LYS A 113 9.25 1.95 15.68
C LYS A 113 9.33 0.90 14.58
N HIS A 114 8.25 0.71 13.79
CA HIS A 114 8.13 -0.41 12.88
C HIS A 114 8.89 -0.19 11.57
N LEU A 115 8.85 1.03 11.03
CA LEU A 115 9.65 1.38 9.85
C LEU A 115 11.14 1.38 10.22
N SER A 116 11.92 0.51 9.58
CA SER A 116 13.34 0.32 9.87
C SER A 116 14.12 1.64 9.92
N LYS A 117 14.96 1.78 10.93
CA LYS A 117 15.88 2.92 11.06
C LYS A 117 17.08 2.86 10.10
N GLN A 118 17.28 1.72 9.43
CA GLN A 118 18.35 1.53 8.46
C GLN A 118 18.03 2.11 7.08
N VAL A 119 16.76 2.51 6.85
CA VAL A 119 16.33 3.13 5.61
C VAL A 119 15.98 4.60 5.84
N THR A 120 16.30 5.44 4.85
CA THR A 120 15.86 6.83 4.81
C THR A 120 14.58 6.96 3.99
N THR A 121 13.65 7.78 4.45
CA THR A 121 12.44 8.12 3.68
C THR A 121 12.75 9.20 2.65
N LEU A 122 11.88 9.37 1.67
CA LEU A 122 11.92 10.47 0.72
C LEU A 122 11.91 11.83 1.46
N PHE A 123 11.09 11.97 2.50
CA PHE A 123 11.01 13.20 3.29
C PHE A 123 12.33 13.51 4.03
N GLU A 124 13.00 12.49 4.57
CA GLU A 124 14.31 12.64 5.21
C GLU A 124 15.41 13.06 4.21
N GLU A 125 15.36 12.52 2.98
CA GLU A 125 16.30 12.93 1.91
C GLU A 125 16.05 14.37 1.45
N LEU A 126 14.79 14.75 1.27
CA LEU A 126 14.44 16.13 0.87
C LEU A 126 14.85 17.15 1.93
N ASP A 127 14.68 16.83 3.22
CA ASP A 127 15.13 17.68 4.31
C ASP A 127 16.66 17.86 4.31
N LYS A 128 17.43 16.78 4.08
CA LYS A 128 18.90 16.88 3.90
C LYS A 128 19.30 17.76 2.71
N MET A 129 18.46 17.80 1.67
CA MET A 129 18.68 18.66 0.49
C MET A 129 18.27 20.11 0.74
N GLY A 130 17.67 20.42 1.90
CA GLY A 130 17.13 21.76 2.23
C GLY A 130 15.83 22.08 1.50
N LEU A 131 15.09 21.04 1.06
CA LEU A 131 13.81 21.17 0.35
C LEU A 131 12.65 20.99 1.33
N THR A 132 11.61 21.77 1.13
CA THR A 132 10.38 21.69 1.93
C THR A 132 9.46 20.60 1.42
N SER A 133 8.76 19.90 2.33
CA SER A 133 7.88 18.80 1.94
C SER A 133 6.63 18.69 2.80
N ALA A 134 5.58 18.07 2.23
CA ALA A 134 4.31 17.82 2.90
C ALA A 134 3.85 16.38 2.72
N SER A 135 3.34 15.78 3.80
CA SER A 135 2.59 14.52 3.79
C SER A 135 1.13 14.80 4.15
N ILE A 136 0.23 14.55 3.21
CA ILE A 136 -1.20 14.85 3.35
C ILE A 136 -1.98 13.54 3.30
N ASN A 137 -2.46 13.08 4.45
CA ASN A 137 -3.17 11.83 4.68
C ASN A 137 -2.36 10.54 4.44
N ALA A 138 -1.11 10.56 4.02
CA ALA A 138 -0.30 9.35 3.86
C ALA A 138 0.07 8.75 5.22
N MET A 139 0.06 7.42 5.31
CA MET A 139 0.33 6.71 6.57
C MET A 139 1.81 6.80 6.98
N VAL A 140 2.70 6.81 6.00
CA VAL A 140 4.15 6.91 6.24
C VAL A 140 4.62 8.34 5.97
N HIS A 141 5.09 8.98 7.03
CA HIS A 141 5.46 10.40 7.01
C HIS A 141 6.76 10.71 7.78
N ARG A 142 7.52 9.70 8.18
CA ARG A 142 8.75 9.90 8.98
C ARG A 142 9.71 10.87 8.29
N SER A 143 10.12 11.91 9.04
CA SER A 143 11.15 12.88 8.67
C SER A 143 11.79 13.46 9.94
N THR A 144 12.51 14.56 9.83
CA THR A 144 13.33 15.12 10.92
C THR A 144 12.56 16.05 11.84
N LYS A 145 11.48 16.70 11.38
CA LYS A 145 10.71 17.66 12.18
C LYS A 145 9.76 16.96 13.14
N LYS A 146 9.49 17.60 14.28
CA LYS A 146 8.60 17.04 15.31
C LYS A 146 7.30 17.84 15.39
N HIS A 147 6.18 17.13 15.21
CA HIS A 147 4.82 17.70 15.21
C HIS A 147 4.05 17.26 16.43
N GLN A 148 3.33 18.22 17.05
CA GLN A 148 2.42 17.92 18.15
C GLN A 148 1.04 17.57 17.57
N VAL A 149 0.71 16.29 17.55
CA VAL A 149 -0.61 15.82 17.11
C VAL A 149 -1.65 16.02 18.22
N ARG A 150 -2.83 16.49 17.83
CA ARG A 150 -4.01 16.56 18.71
C ARG A 150 -5.12 15.72 18.13
N LEU A 151 -5.59 14.76 18.90
CA LEU A 151 -6.76 13.98 18.52
C LEU A 151 -8.04 14.86 18.53
N PRO A 152 -9.03 14.56 17.67
CA PRO A 152 -10.37 15.11 17.83
C PRO A 152 -10.93 14.80 19.23
N PHE A 153 -11.59 15.78 19.85
CA PHE A 153 -12.07 15.68 21.25
C PHE A 153 -12.85 14.39 21.56
N LEU A 154 -13.69 13.94 20.62
CA LEU A 154 -14.45 12.68 20.82
C LEU A 154 -13.54 11.46 20.83
N LEU A 155 -12.53 11.39 19.96
CA LEU A 155 -11.55 10.30 19.99
C LEU A 155 -10.71 10.34 21.26
N ASP A 156 -10.31 11.51 21.72
CA ASP A 156 -9.59 11.71 22.97
C ASP A 156 -10.44 11.25 24.19
N LEU A 157 -11.74 11.60 24.18
CA LEU A 157 -12.68 11.22 25.24
C LEU A 157 -12.95 9.69 25.27
N PHE A 158 -13.22 9.08 24.10
CA PHE A 158 -13.56 7.65 24.03
C PHE A 158 -12.36 6.72 24.15
N THR A 159 -11.16 7.17 23.79
CA THR A 159 -9.95 6.36 23.88
C THR A 159 -9.18 6.58 25.17
N GLY A 160 -9.49 7.65 25.92
CA GLY A 160 -8.68 8.10 27.07
C GLY A 160 -7.21 8.40 26.68
N PHE A 161 -7.01 8.62 25.39
CA PHE A 161 -5.71 8.71 24.75
C PHE A 161 -5.26 10.15 24.66
N ARG A 162 -4.62 10.62 25.70
CA ARG A 162 -3.85 11.87 25.63
C ARG A 162 -2.53 11.56 24.93
N PHE A 163 -2.51 11.70 23.61
CA PHE A 163 -1.28 11.56 22.83
C PHE A 163 -0.32 12.69 23.21
N LYS A 164 0.66 12.34 24.04
CA LYS A 164 1.70 13.27 24.52
C LYS A 164 2.94 13.28 23.63
N GLU A 165 3.10 12.22 22.84
CA GLU A 165 4.26 12.02 21.98
C GLU A 165 4.21 12.97 20.77
N LYS A 166 5.37 13.50 20.41
CA LYS A 166 5.54 14.20 19.12
C LYS A 166 5.84 13.18 18.04
N ILE A 167 5.15 13.28 16.91
CA ILE A 167 5.46 12.48 15.73
C ILE A 167 6.54 13.14 14.88
N SER A 168 7.40 12.35 14.24
CA SER A 168 8.34 12.85 13.24
C SER A 168 7.64 13.01 11.88
N GLY A 169 7.99 14.04 11.14
CA GLY A 169 7.41 14.29 9.83
C GLY A 169 8.12 15.37 9.03
N PRO A 170 7.68 15.60 7.77
CA PRO A 170 8.15 16.70 6.93
C PRO A 170 7.70 18.08 7.48
N ASP A 171 7.88 19.16 6.71
CA ASP A 171 7.46 20.51 7.12
C ASP A 171 5.98 20.59 7.45
N ILE A 172 5.15 19.88 6.71
CA ILE A 172 3.71 19.84 6.86
C ILE A 172 3.24 18.38 6.93
N VAL A 173 2.53 18.04 8.01
CA VAL A 173 1.92 16.73 8.21
C VAL A 173 0.45 16.89 8.50
N THR A 174 -0.39 16.14 7.79
CA THR A 174 -1.80 15.97 8.14
C THR A 174 -2.21 14.51 8.04
N LEU A 175 -2.87 14.01 9.08
CA LEU A 175 -3.61 12.76 9.07
C LEU A 175 -5.06 13.13 9.41
N GLY A 176 -5.81 13.57 8.40
CA GLY A 176 -7.11 14.18 8.58
C GLY A 176 -7.07 15.34 9.57
N ALA A 177 -7.96 15.31 10.57
CA ALA A 177 -8.04 16.35 11.60
C ALA A 177 -6.82 16.42 12.53
N MET A 178 -5.93 15.45 12.45
CA MET A 178 -4.67 15.42 13.19
C MET A 178 -3.61 16.18 12.39
N ALA A 179 -3.61 17.47 12.54
CA ALA A 179 -2.72 18.42 11.87
C ALA A 179 -2.35 19.54 12.82
N ASP A 180 -1.34 20.32 12.47
CA ASP A 180 -0.95 21.50 13.21
C ASP A 180 -2.11 22.48 13.36
N LYS A 181 -2.12 23.21 14.49
CA LYS A 181 -3.20 24.14 14.84
C LYS A 181 -3.43 25.19 13.76
N GLU A 182 -2.35 25.72 13.20
CA GLU A 182 -2.37 26.76 12.17
C GLU A 182 -3.07 26.25 10.90
N LEU A 183 -2.64 25.12 10.35
CA LEU A 183 -3.25 24.53 9.17
C LEU A 183 -4.73 24.20 9.40
N ARG A 184 -5.06 23.66 10.58
CA ARG A 184 -6.46 23.30 10.95
C ARG A 184 -7.43 24.48 10.92
N GLN A 185 -6.98 25.72 11.13
CA GLN A 185 -7.87 26.89 11.12
C GLN A 185 -8.38 27.20 9.72
N HIS A 186 -7.62 26.87 8.69
CA HIS A 186 -7.92 27.15 7.29
C HIS A 186 -8.74 26.06 6.58
N ILE A 187 -8.87 24.87 7.20
CA ILE A 187 -9.65 23.76 6.63
C ILE A 187 -11.06 23.74 7.23
N PRO A 188 -12.11 23.61 6.41
CA PRO A 188 -13.50 23.64 6.86
C PRO A 188 -13.77 22.63 7.99
N ARG A 189 -14.38 23.12 9.10
CA ARG A 189 -14.61 22.31 10.31
C ARG A 189 -15.44 21.06 10.06
N HIS A 190 -16.42 21.11 9.13
CA HIS A 190 -17.30 19.97 8.84
C HIS A 190 -16.52 18.78 8.26
N LEU A 191 -15.47 19.01 7.45
CA LEU A 191 -14.64 17.94 6.87
C LEU A 191 -13.85 17.14 7.91
N ARG A 192 -13.74 17.62 9.14
CA ARG A 192 -13.01 17.00 10.25
C ARG A 192 -13.91 16.23 11.23
N LYS A 193 -15.22 16.09 10.93
CA LYS A 193 -16.17 15.37 11.77
C LYS A 193 -16.07 13.85 11.55
N ALA A 194 -16.59 13.08 12.50
CA ALA A 194 -16.62 11.62 12.46
C ALA A 194 -17.24 11.05 11.18
N GLN A 195 -18.34 11.67 10.68
CA GLN A 195 -19.01 11.28 9.43
C GLN A 195 -18.13 11.40 8.17
N TYR A 196 -17.00 12.12 8.26
CA TYR A 196 -15.98 12.27 7.22
C TYR A 196 -14.65 11.64 7.65
N LEU A 197 -14.71 10.57 8.43
CA LEU A 197 -13.54 9.84 8.94
C LEU A 197 -12.48 10.76 9.56
N TYR A 198 -12.95 11.79 10.29
CA TYR A 198 -12.07 12.80 10.89
C TYR A 198 -11.10 13.49 9.92
N GLY A 199 -11.44 13.55 8.63
CA GLY A 199 -10.62 14.18 7.59
C GLY A 199 -9.72 13.22 6.81
N ILE A 200 -9.77 11.93 7.08
CA ILE A 200 -9.13 10.93 6.21
C ILE A 200 -10.08 10.68 5.04
N ASN A 201 -10.08 11.61 4.09
CA ASN A 201 -10.93 11.60 2.88
C ASN A 201 -10.37 12.59 1.84
N ASP A 202 -10.76 12.39 0.59
CA ASP A 202 -10.31 13.21 -0.55
C ASP A 202 -10.62 14.70 -0.39
N LYS A 203 -11.82 15.05 0.10
CA LYS A 203 -12.23 16.45 0.25
C LYS A 203 -11.33 17.22 1.20
N TYR A 204 -10.91 16.58 2.29
CA TYR A 204 -9.98 17.19 3.24
C TYR A 204 -8.60 17.35 2.62
N ALA A 205 -8.07 16.29 2.01
CA ALA A 205 -6.75 16.31 1.37
C ALA A 205 -6.67 17.43 0.32
N VAL A 206 -7.64 17.51 -0.58
CA VAL A 206 -7.73 18.55 -1.61
C VAL A 206 -7.85 19.96 -1.00
N SER A 207 -8.62 20.12 0.10
CA SER A 207 -8.72 21.41 0.79
C SER A 207 -7.39 21.89 1.35
N VAL A 208 -6.56 20.96 1.86
CA VAL A 208 -5.20 21.25 2.33
C VAL A 208 -4.32 21.68 1.15
N VAL A 209 -4.30 20.92 0.07
CA VAL A 209 -3.52 21.25 -1.15
C VAL A 209 -3.90 22.63 -1.68
N LYS A 210 -5.19 22.89 -1.85
CA LYS A 210 -5.71 24.19 -2.34
C LYS A 210 -5.30 25.37 -1.42
N TYR A 211 -5.33 25.17 -0.11
CA TYR A 211 -4.88 26.19 0.84
C TYR A 211 -3.39 26.47 0.67
N LEU A 212 -2.55 25.44 0.60
CA LEU A 212 -1.11 25.59 0.46
C LEU A 212 -0.71 26.31 -0.84
N ILE A 213 -1.38 25.98 -1.95
CA ILE A 213 -1.14 26.64 -3.24
C ILE A 213 -1.58 28.12 -3.17
N LYS A 214 -2.83 28.39 -2.74
CA LYS A 214 -3.41 29.76 -2.72
C LYS A 214 -2.71 30.70 -1.75
N SER A 215 -2.19 30.19 -0.64
CA SER A 215 -1.46 31.00 0.35
C SER A 215 0.00 31.27 -0.04
N GLY A 216 0.48 30.71 -1.16
CA GLY A 216 1.90 30.78 -1.53
C GLY A 216 2.83 29.89 -0.69
N ASN A 217 2.27 29.06 0.19
CA ASN A 217 3.01 28.16 1.08
C ASN A 217 3.15 26.73 0.52
N GLN A 218 3.01 26.58 -0.80
CA GLN A 218 3.19 25.28 -1.44
C GLN A 218 4.64 24.80 -1.27
N PRO A 219 4.91 23.65 -0.62
CA PRO A 219 6.25 23.11 -0.48
C PRO A 219 6.81 22.60 -1.81
N ASP A 220 8.10 22.26 -1.83
CA ASP A 220 8.77 21.72 -3.02
C ASP A 220 8.24 20.36 -3.43
N PHE A 221 7.82 19.55 -2.45
CA PHE A 221 7.22 18.22 -2.63
C PHE A 221 5.96 18.04 -1.79
N MET A 222 4.91 17.49 -2.40
CA MET A 222 3.70 17.06 -1.70
C MET A 222 3.36 15.62 -2.06
N LEU A 223 3.20 14.77 -1.05
CA LEU A 223 2.54 13.47 -1.17
C LEU A 223 1.10 13.62 -0.66
N VAL A 224 0.14 13.37 -1.53
CA VAL A 224 -1.30 13.56 -1.27
C VAL A 224 -2.00 12.23 -1.45
N TYR A 225 -2.49 11.64 -0.36
CA TYR A 225 -3.24 10.39 -0.38
C TYR A 225 -4.74 10.66 -0.48
N LEU A 226 -5.38 9.99 -1.45
CA LEU A 226 -6.80 10.09 -1.79
C LEU A 226 -7.47 8.73 -1.57
N PRO A 227 -8.07 8.46 -0.40
CA PRO A 227 -8.57 7.14 0.02
C PRO A 227 -9.97 6.77 -0.46
N ASP A 228 -10.79 7.74 -0.92
CA ASP A 228 -12.23 7.52 -1.09
C ASP A 228 -12.57 6.48 -2.18
N ASN A 229 -11.70 6.31 -3.18
CA ASN A 229 -11.92 5.38 -4.29
C ASN A 229 -11.89 3.91 -3.81
N ASP A 230 -10.90 3.53 -3.01
CA ASP A 230 -10.78 2.17 -2.45
C ASP A 230 -12.05 1.74 -1.71
N HIS A 231 -12.54 2.58 -0.79
CA HIS A 231 -13.74 2.31 -0.01
C HIS A 231 -14.99 2.07 -0.88
N GLU A 232 -15.13 2.79 -1.99
CA GLU A 232 -16.25 2.62 -2.93
C GLU A 232 -16.10 1.32 -3.73
N VAL A 233 -14.88 0.98 -4.18
CA VAL A 233 -14.62 -0.24 -4.96
C VAL A 233 -14.83 -1.48 -4.10
N HIS A 234 -14.39 -1.48 -2.84
CA HIS A 234 -14.70 -2.55 -1.88
C HIS A 234 -16.19 -2.84 -1.76
N LYS A 235 -17.04 -1.81 -1.79
CA LYS A 235 -18.49 -1.95 -1.65
C LYS A 235 -19.20 -2.33 -2.95
N LYS A 236 -18.82 -1.67 -4.05
CA LYS A 236 -19.55 -1.76 -5.33
C LYS A 236 -18.96 -2.78 -6.30
N ASN A 237 -17.82 -3.31 -6.03
CA ASN A 237 -16.88 -4.13 -6.82
C ASN A 237 -16.18 -3.37 -7.97
N PRO A 238 -15.04 -3.91 -8.47
CA PRO A 238 -14.26 -3.30 -9.56
C PRO A 238 -15.03 -3.01 -10.85
N ALA A 239 -16.06 -3.80 -11.17
CA ALA A 239 -16.86 -3.58 -12.37
C ALA A 239 -17.69 -2.28 -12.34
N HIS A 240 -17.83 -1.63 -11.19
CA HIS A 240 -18.56 -0.37 -11.00
C HIS A 240 -17.66 0.74 -10.46
N ALA A 241 -16.34 0.62 -10.64
CA ALA A 241 -15.36 1.57 -10.13
C ALA A 241 -15.36 2.92 -10.90
N GLU A 242 -15.94 2.98 -12.11
CA GLU A 242 -15.96 4.20 -12.94
C GLU A 242 -16.57 5.40 -12.21
N GLU A 243 -17.71 5.22 -11.52
CA GLU A 243 -18.34 6.31 -10.75
C GLU A 243 -17.45 6.84 -9.61
N ALA A 244 -16.65 5.95 -8.98
CA ALA A 244 -15.71 6.36 -7.95
C ALA A 244 -14.57 7.17 -8.57
N LEU A 245 -14.03 6.74 -9.69
CA LEU A 245 -12.96 7.43 -10.40
C LEU A 245 -13.39 8.80 -10.94
N ILE A 246 -14.63 8.94 -11.42
CA ILE A 246 -15.20 10.25 -11.82
C ILE A 246 -15.16 11.23 -10.65
N ARG A 247 -15.46 10.76 -9.41
CA ARG A 247 -15.38 11.61 -8.21
C ARG A 247 -13.93 11.99 -7.86
N VAL A 248 -12.97 11.07 -8.02
CA VAL A 248 -11.55 11.35 -7.86
C VAL A 248 -11.09 12.38 -8.89
N ASP A 249 -11.45 12.20 -10.16
CA ASP A 249 -11.10 13.14 -11.23
C ASP A 249 -11.60 14.56 -10.93
N ALA A 250 -12.83 14.69 -10.40
CA ALA A 250 -13.33 15.98 -9.95
C ALA A 250 -12.49 16.62 -8.83
N LYS A 251 -11.82 15.81 -7.98
CA LYS A 251 -10.88 16.31 -6.98
C LYS A 251 -9.54 16.73 -7.61
N ILE A 252 -9.08 16.02 -8.62
CA ILE A 252 -7.90 16.43 -9.40
C ILE A 252 -8.19 17.72 -10.17
N GLN A 253 -9.39 17.88 -10.78
CA GLN A 253 -9.83 19.14 -11.38
C GLN A 253 -9.79 20.30 -10.36
N ASP A 254 -10.29 20.06 -9.14
CA ASP A 254 -10.25 21.04 -8.04
C ASP A 254 -8.82 21.50 -7.70
N ILE A 255 -7.83 20.58 -7.75
CA ILE A 255 -6.41 20.90 -7.53
C ILE A 255 -5.86 21.72 -8.70
N LEU A 256 -6.01 21.23 -9.93
CA LEU A 256 -5.49 21.90 -11.13
C LEU A 256 -6.09 23.29 -11.33
N SER A 257 -7.39 23.45 -11.04
CA SER A 257 -8.11 24.74 -11.12
C SER A 257 -7.74 25.73 -9.99
N THR A 258 -6.80 25.36 -9.10
CA THR A 258 -6.24 26.29 -8.12
C THR A 258 -5.19 27.22 -8.73
N PHE A 259 -4.59 26.82 -9.84
CA PHE A 259 -3.73 27.62 -10.70
C PHE A 259 -4.59 28.45 -11.69
N ALA A 260 -4.02 29.43 -12.38
CA ALA A 260 -4.76 30.25 -13.35
C ALA A 260 -5.25 29.45 -14.56
N SER A 261 -4.52 28.37 -14.91
CA SER A 261 -4.94 27.36 -15.88
C SER A 261 -4.32 25.99 -15.55
N TRP A 262 -4.84 24.93 -16.17
CA TRP A 262 -4.24 23.60 -16.01
C TRP A 262 -2.85 23.51 -16.66
N ASP A 263 -2.61 24.24 -17.77
CA ASP A 263 -1.28 24.33 -18.38
C ASP A 263 -0.30 25.07 -17.44
N GLU A 264 -0.72 26.15 -16.76
CA GLU A 264 0.11 26.80 -15.75
C GLU A 264 0.43 25.90 -14.56
N ALA A 265 -0.50 25.02 -14.14
CA ALA A 265 -0.20 24.02 -13.14
C ALA A 265 0.98 23.13 -13.55
N LEU A 266 1.05 22.73 -14.83
CA LEU A 266 2.14 21.93 -15.38
C LEU A 266 3.43 22.72 -15.63
N ASP A 267 3.34 24.03 -15.82
CA ASP A 267 4.51 24.91 -15.90
C ASP A 267 5.19 25.05 -14.52
N GLN A 268 4.39 25.10 -13.45
CA GLN A 268 4.86 25.25 -12.07
C GLN A 268 5.17 23.92 -11.38
N CYS A 269 4.49 22.83 -11.79
CA CYS A 269 4.57 21.54 -11.10
C CYS A 269 4.84 20.36 -12.05
N THR A 270 5.57 19.37 -11.56
CA THR A 270 5.48 18.00 -12.04
C THR A 270 4.39 17.31 -11.25
N VAL A 271 3.39 16.76 -11.93
CA VAL A 271 2.29 16.01 -11.33
C VAL A 271 2.47 14.54 -11.62
N ILE A 272 2.47 13.73 -10.57
CA ILE A 272 2.52 12.27 -10.64
C ILE A 272 1.20 11.75 -10.08
N VAL A 273 0.47 10.95 -10.87
CA VAL A 273 -0.69 10.19 -10.38
C VAL A 273 -0.30 8.72 -10.36
N ILE A 274 -0.48 8.09 -9.21
CA ILE A 274 -0.17 6.67 -9.00
C ILE A 274 -1.19 6.06 -8.06
N SER A 275 -1.36 4.75 -8.11
CA SER A 275 -2.08 3.96 -7.12
C SER A 275 -1.13 3.26 -6.16
N ASP A 276 -1.65 2.78 -5.05
CA ASP A 276 -0.98 1.84 -4.17
C ASP A 276 -1.19 0.39 -4.62
N HIS A 277 -2.42 0.01 -5.02
CA HIS A 277 -2.78 -1.32 -5.53
C HIS A 277 -4.03 -1.27 -6.42
N GLY A 278 -4.30 -2.39 -7.09
CA GLY A 278 -5.59 -2.65 -7.72
C GLY A 278 -6.51 -3.45 -6.80
N GLN A 279 -7.69 -3.83 -7.31
CA GLN A 279 -8.63 -4.72 -6.61
C GLN A 279 -9.16 -5.81 -7.53
N THR A 280 -9.28 -7.02 -6.99
CA THR A 280 -9.92 -8.15 -7.65
C THR A 280 -11.38 -8.27 -7.21
N ARG A 281 -12.29 -8.49 -8.17
CA ARG A 281 -13.69 -8.78 -7.89
C ARG A 281 -13.84 -10.09 -7.13
N ILE A 282 -14.58 -10.07 -6.01
CA ILE A 282 -14.93 -11.27 -5.23
C ILE A 282 -16.27 -11.83 -5.67
N GLY A 283 -16.39 -13.16 -5.69
CA GLY A 283 -17.64 -13.83 -6.03
C GLY A 283 -18.76 -13.55 -5.02
N LYS A 284 -20.03 -13.72 -5.47
CA LYS A 284 -21.21 -13.42 -4.64
C LYS A 284 -21.50 -14.49 -3.58
N GLU A 285 -21.16 -15.74 -3.87
CA GLU A 285 -21.53 -16.89 -3.04
C GLU A 285 -20.54 -17.07 -1.88
N LYS A 286 -21.00 -17.57 -0.75
CA LYS A 286 -20.17 -17.83 0.45
C LYS A 286 -18.96 -18.73 0.19
N LYS A 287 -19.00 -19.59 -0.85
CA LYS A 287 -17.88 -20.46 -1.23
C LYS A 287 -16.62 -19.68 -1.65
N PHE A 288 -16.81 -18.40 -2.07
CA PHE A 288 -15.68 -17.53 -2.45
C PHE A 288 -14.93 -16.94 -1.25
N ASN A 289 -15.45 -17.11 -0.02
CA ASN A 289 -14.71 -16.88 1.21
C ASN A 289 -14.05 -18.18 1.67
N ILE A 290 -12.73 -18.21 1.71
CA ILE A 290 -11.95 -19.32 2.25
C ILE A 290 -11.86 -19.11 3.77
N ASP A 291 -12.64 -19.90 4.52
CA ASP A 291 -12.71 -19.78 5.99
C ASP A 291 -11.51 -20.46 6.65
N LEU A 292 -10.51 -19.65 7.06
CA LEU A 292 -9.27 -20.13 7.65
C LEU A 292 -9.48 -20.74 9.04
N ASP A 293 -10.45 -20.27 9.80
CA ASP A 293 -10.77 -20.85 11.11
C ASP A 293 -11.31 -22.28 10.98
N ILE A 294 -12.10 -22.55 9.93
CA ILE A 294 -12.59 -23.91 9.63
C ILE A 294 -11.48 -24.77 9.04
N LEU A 295 -10.71 -24.23 8.08
CA LEU A 295 -9.65 -24.95 7.42
C LEU A 295 -8.57 -25.39 8.39
N LEU A 296 -8.14 -24.54 9.29
CA LEU A 296 -7.05 -24.77 10.24
C LEU A 296 -7.53 -25.29 11.61
N LYS A 297 -8.76 -25.79 11.73
CA LYS A 297 -9.38 -26.26 12.99
C LYS A 297 -8.64 -27.43 13.69
N SER A 298 -7.75 -28.10 12.98
CA SER A 298 -6.87 -29.14 13.57
C SER A 298 -5.76 -28.56 14.45
N PHE A 299 -5.54 -27.24 14.37
CA PHE A 299 -4.59 -26.48 15.17
C PHE A 299 -5.33 -25.56 16.13
N ARG A 300 -4.68 -25.21 17.23
CA ARG A 300 -5.15 -24.14 18.14
C ARG A 300 -4.75 -22.79 17.58
N VAL A 301 -5.64 -22.21 16.75
CA VAL A 301 -5.44 -20.91 16.12
C VAL A 301 -5.74 -19.81 17.15
N TYR A 302 -4.81 -18.88 17.33
CA TYR A 302 -4.99 -17.70 18.18
C TYR A 302 -6.15 -16.83 17.69
N GLN A 303 -7.04 -16.48 18.60
CA GLN A 303 -8.14 -15.57 18.31
C GLN A 303 -7.88 -14.20 18.93
N LEU A 304 -8.22 -13.12 18.19
CA LEU A 304 -8.00 -11.75 18.66
C LEU A 304 -8.65 -11.48 20.01
N GLY A 305 -7.86 -11.01 20.96
CA GLY A 305 -8.28 -10.69 22.31
C GLY A 305 -8.09 -11.82 23.32
N GLU A 306 -7.56 -12.97 22.91
CA GLU A 306 -7.12 -14.05 23.81
C GLU A 306 -5.68 -13.82 24.29
N LYS A 307 -5.22 -14.64 25.25
CA LYS A 307 -3.80 -14.74 25.58
C LYS A 307 -3.11 -15.65 24.57
N LEU A 308 -1.94 -15.25 24.09
CA LEU A 308 -1.20 -16.00 23.05
C LEU A 308 -0.71 -17.38 23.53
N GLU A 309 -0.58 -17.56 24.84
CA GLU A 309 -0.09 -18.80 25.46
C GLU A 309 -0.92 -20.03 25.03
N ASN A 310 -0.23 -21.15 24.76
CA ASN A 310 -0.83 -22.42 24.36
C ASN A 310 -1.48 -22.49 22.97
N HIS A 311 -1.29 -21.50 22.11
CA HIS A 311 -1.71 -21.61 20.71
C HIS A 311 -0.63 -22.26 19.82
N ASP A 312 -1.07 -22.79 18.68
CA ASP A 312 -0.20 -23.43 17.69
C ASP A 312 0.10 -22.46 16.53
N LEU A 313 -0.89 -21.64 16.17
CA LEU A 313 -0.82 -20.71 15.02
C LEU A 313 -1.31 -19.31 15.39
N VAL A 314 -0.69 -18.30 14.77
CA VAL A 314 -1.29 -16.98 14.59
C VAL A 314 -1.60 -16.77 13.11
N VAL A 315 -2.79 -16.30 12.79
CA VAL A 315 -3.21 -15.97 11.43
C VAL A 315 -3.51 -14.48 11.35
N CYS A 316 -2.76 -13.77 10.51
CA CYS A 316 -2.99 -12.36 10.23
C CYS A 316 -3.54 -12.22 8.81
N ASN A 317 -4.85 -12.11 8.69
CA ASN A 317 -5.54 -12.00 7.42
C ASN A 317 -5.45 -10.57 6.88
N ASN A 318 -4.92 -10.42 5.68
CA ASN A 318 -4.86 -9.20 4.88
C ASN A 318 -5.66 -9.44 3.58
N GLU A 319 -6.97 -9.72 3.72
CA GLU A 319 -7.96 -9.88 2.66
C GLU A 319 -7.70 -11.07 1.71
N ARG A 320 -7.01 -10.86 0.58
CA ARG A 320 -6.68 -11.93 -0.39
C ARG A 320 -5.33 -12.59 -0.13
N MET A 321 -4.62 -12.17 0.91
CA MET A 321 -3.45 -12.86 1.43
C MET A 321 -3.53 -12.98 2.95
N ALA A 322 -2.79 -13.91 3.53
CA ALA A 322 -2.58 -13.96 4.97
C ALA A 322 -1.16 -14.42 5.31
N TYR A 323 -0.71 -13.93 6.45
CA TYR A 323 0.44 -14.49 7.14
C TYR A 323 -0.05 -15.56 8.12
N VAL A 324 0.48 -16.76 8.00
CA VAL A 324 0.27 -17.86 8.94
C VAL A 324 1.59 -18.11 9.67
N TYR A 325 1.60 -17.88 10.97
CA TYR A 325 2.78 -18.01 11.84
C TYR A 325 2.69 -19.28 12.66
N PRO A 326 3.42 -20.36 12.32
CA PRO A 326 3.57 -21.51 13.18
C PRO A 326 4.37 -21.13 14.41
N LEU A 327 3.75 -21.24 15.60
CA LEU A 327 4.42 -20.92 16.88
C LEU A 327 5.30 -22.07 17.37
N LYS A 328 5.27 -23.21 16.69
CA LYS A 328 6.04 -24.43 16.98
C LYS A 328 6.59 -24.98 15.66
N GLU A 329 7.89 -25.18 15.59
CA GLU A 329 8.58 -25.68 14.40
C GLU A 329 7.98 -26.99 13.85
N LYS A 330 7.69 -27.94 14.73
CA LYS A 330 7.18 -29.28 14.38
C LYS A 330 5.84 -29.32 13.65
N ILE A 331 5.11 -28.19 13.56
CA ILE A 331 3.82 -28.14 12.84
C ILE A 331 3.93 -27.45 11.48
N HIS A 332 5.07 -26.86 11.15
CA HIS A 332 5.28 -26.08 9.93
C HIS A 332 4.84 -26.85 8.68
N ASP A 333 5.40 -28.03 8.47
CA ASP A 333 5.09 -28.84 7.28
C ASP A 333 3.63 -29.30 7.25
N LYS A 334 3.06 -29.65 8.40
CA LYS A 334 1.64 -30.03 8.50
C LYS A 334 0.70 -28.88 8.11
N VAL A 335 1.08 -27.64 8.45
CA VAL A 335 0.32 -26.44 8.04
C VAL A 335 0.40 -26.27 6.53
N ILE A 336 1.59 -26.39 5.93
CA ILE A 336 1.79 -26.31 4.49
C ILE A 336 0.97 -27.37 3.77
N ASP A 337 1.05 -28.64 4.18
CA ASP A 337 0.33 -29.74 3.55
C ASP A 337 -1.19 -29.52 3.56
N GLN A 338 -1.71 -29.01 4.68
CA GLN A 338 -3.14 -28.71 4.82
C GLN A 338 -3.58 -27.56 3.92
N LEU A 339 -2.74 -26.52 3.76
CA LEU A 339 -3.00 -25.39 2.90
C LEU A 339 -2.89 -25.77 1.42
N VAL A 340 -1.87 -26.53 1.03
CA VAL A 340 -1.66 -26.98 -0.36
C VAL A 340 -2.81 -27.87 -0.86
N ALA A 341 -3.47 -28.61 0.02
CA ALA A 341 -4.60 -29.48 -0.35
C ALA A 341 -5.84 -28.72 -0.87
N ASP A 342 -5.97 -27.42 -0.61
CA ASP A 342 -7.13 -26.62 -1.02
C ASP A 342 -6.83 -25.82 -2.30
N ALA A 343 -7.47 -26.20 -3.41
CA ALA A 343 -7.30 -25.60 -4.73
C ALA A 343 -7.81 -24.15 -4.86
N ARG A 344 -8.45 -23.60 -3.83
CA ARG A 344 -8.88 -22.19 -3.79
C ARG A 344 -7.73 -21.24 -3.45
N PHE A 345 -6.67 -21.76 -2.80
CA PHE A 345 -5.43 -21.00 -2.68
C PHE A 345 -4.73 -20.91 -4.03
N ASP A 346 -4.09 -19.79 -4.24
CA ASP A 346 -3.28 -19.53 -5.42
C ASP A 346 -1.84 -19.99 -5.16
N LEU A 347 -1.17 -19.31 -4.24
CA LEU A 347 0.20 -19.57 -3.86
C LEU A 347 0.32 -19.79 -2.35
N ILE A 348 1.16 -20.74 -1.96
CA ILE A 348 1.61 -20.98 -0.59
C ILE A 348 3.14 -20.84 -0.60
N ALA A 349 3.68 -19.83 0.10
CA ALA A 349 5.10 -19.51 0.06
C ALA A 349 5.71 -19.42 1.46
N TRP A 350 6.95 -19.86 1.61
CA TRP A 350 7.70 -19.79 2.86
C TRP A 350 9.20 -19.63 2.61
N LYS A 351 9.91 -19.23 3.65
CA LYS A 351 11.38 -19.18 3.61
C LYS A 351 11.96 -20.59 3.58
N GLU A 352 12.86 -20.84 2.66
CA GLU A 352 13.72 -22.02 2.63
C GLU A 352 15.14 -21.50 2.37
N GLU A 353 15.82 -21.17 3.46
CA GLU A 353 17.10 -20.45 3.42
C GLU A 353 18.11 -21.06 2.42
N PRO A 354 18.75 -20.21 1.59
CA PRO A 354 18.70 -18.74 1.58
C PRO A 354 17.60 -18.12 0.69
N GLY A 355 16.69 -18.93 0.18
CA GLY A 355 15.68 -18.53 -0.81
C GLY A 355 14.22 -18.66 -0.33
N VAL A 356 13.37 -18.88 -1.30
CA VAL A 356 11.91 -18.97 -1.14
C VAL A 356 11.40 -20.21 -1.86
N ARG A 357 10.59 -21.01 -1.17
CA ARG A 357 9.80 -22.09 -1.78
C ARG A 357 8.36 -21.63 -1.96
N VAL A 358 7.79 -21.95 -3.11
CA VAL A 358 6.37 -21.68 -3.42
C VAL A 358 5.71 -22.93 -3.94
N LYS A 359 4.54 -23.26 -3.40
CA LYS A 359 3.65 -24.30 -3.94
C LYS A 359 2.35 -23.70 -4.43
N GLU A 360 1.84 -24.27 -5.51
CA GLU A 360 0.50 -23.95 -6.00
C GLU A 360 -0.56 -24.76 -5.25
N GLY A 361 -1.64 -24.10 -4.82
CA GLY A 361 -2.76 -24.74 -4.15
C GLY A 361 -3.49 -25.74 -5.05
N GLY A 362 -3.82 -26.91 -4.50
CA GLY A 362 -4.54 -27.99 -5.17
C GLY A 362 -3.69 -28.89 -6.07
N SER A 363 -2.65 -28.38 -6.73
CA SER A 363 -1.77 -29.19 -7.60
C SER A 363 -0.52 -29.68 -6.90
N GLY A 364 -0.04 -28.92 -5.93
CA GLY A 364 1.23 -29.18 -5.24
C GLY A 364 2.49 -28.96 -6.11
N ARG A 365 2.34 -28.44 -7.33
CA ARG A 365 3.48 -28.02 -8.15
C ARG A 365 4.29 -26.99 -7.38
N GLU A 366 5.60 -27.02 -7.51
CA GLU A 366 6.48 -26.16 -6.71
C GLU A 366 7.61 -25.55 -7.50
N ILE A 367 8.06 -24.41 -7.01
CA ILE A 367 9.23 -23.69 -7.47
C ILE A 367 10.04 -23.20 -6.27
N TYR A 368 11.35 -23.24 -6.40
CA TYR A 368 12.30 -22.60 -5.46
C TYR A 368 13.11 -21.56 -6.20
N PHE A 369 13.38 -20.45 -5.54
CA PHE A 369 14.25 -19.41 -6.05
C PHE A 369 15.03 -18.70 -4.94
N GLU A 370 16.24 -18.24 -5.31
CA GLU A 370 17.11 -17.44 -4.45
C GLU A 370 17.84 -16.36 -5.25
N LYS A 371 18.35 -15.35 -4.54
CA LYS A 371 19.14 -14.26 -5.16
C LYS A 371 20.54 -14.73 -5.59
N ALA A 372 21.21 -13.89 -6.40
CA ALA A 372 22.59 -14.09 -6.86
C ALA A 372 22.80 -15.31 -7.75
N GLY A 373 21.78 -15.73 -8.52
CA GLY A 373 21.91 -16.72 -9.59
C GLY A 373 22.35 -16.10 -10.91
N ILE A 374 22.23 -16.90 -11.98
CA ILE A 374 22.66 -16.53 -13.34
C ILE A 374 21.52 -16.04 -14.25
N ILE A 375 20.25 -16.24 -13.83
CA ILE A 375 19.08 -15.84 -14.62
C ILE A 375 18.77 -14.39 -14.30
N THR A 376 18.84 -13.51 -15.29
CA THR A 376 18.54 -12.08 -15.15
C THR A 376 17.10 -11.79 -15.53
N ASP A 377 16.36 -11.10 -14.69
CA ASP A 377 14.99 -10.67 -15.00
C ASP A 377 14.93 -9.30 -15.66
N VAL A 378 13.73 -8.90 -16.15
CA VAL A 378 13.49 -7.60 -16.80
C VAL A 378 13.82 -6.40 -15.90
N TYR A 379 13.91 -6.59 -14.59
CA TYR A 379 14.26 -5.55 -13.61
C TYR A 379 15.75 -5.54 -13.27
N GLN A 380 16.55 -6.36 -13.96
CA GLN A 380 18.01 -6.52 -13.76
C GLN A 380 18.37 -7.15 -12.42
N CYS A 381 17.47 -7.93 -11.83
CA CYS A 381 17.79 -8.78 -10.68
C CYS A 381 18.25 -10.15 -11.18
N THR A 382 19.18 -10.78 -10.44
CA THR A 382 19.69 -12.11 -10.81
C THR A 382 19.20 -13.19 -9.84
N TRP A 383 18.79 -14.33 -10.38
CA TRP A 383 18.12 -15.39 -9.67
C TRP A 383 18.70 -16.78 -9.99
N HIS A 384 18.71 -17.64 -8.99
CA HIS A 384 18.79 -19.07 -9.16
C HIS A 384 17.40 -19.65 -8.98
N ILE A 385 16.92 -20.46 -9.94
CA ILE A 385 15.54 -20.95 -9.96
C ILE A 385 15.55 -22.45 -10.27
N THR A 386 14.83 -23.23 -9.46
CA THR A 386 14.60 -24.66 -9.67
C THR A 386 13.13 -25.00 -9.52
N GLY A 387 12.67 -26.10 -10.15
CA GLY A 387 11.26 -26.52 -10.12
C GLY A 387 10.43 -26.00 -11.29
N GLU A 388 9.11 -25.88 -11.10
CA GLU A 388 8.16 -25.59 -12.16
C GLU A 388 7.88 -24.09 -12.31
N TRP A 389 8.41 -23.48 -13.34
CA TRP A 389 8.26 -22.03 -13.64
C TRP A 389 6.82 -21.58 -13.81
N SER A 390 5.94 -22.51 -14.24
CA SER A 390 4.51 -22.26 -14.40
C SER A 390 3.79 -21.86 -13.08
N VAL A 391 4.33 -22.23 -11.92
CA VAL A 391 3.80 -21.85 -10.60
C VAL A 391 3.74 -20.34 -10.43
N LEU A 392 4.71 -19.61 -10.96
CA LEU A 392 4.80 -18.15 -10.92
C LEU A 392 4.62 -17.52 -12.32
N ASP A 393 4.10 -18.29 -13.30
CA ASP A 393 3.94 -17.87 -14.70
C ASP A 393 5.19 -17.15 -15.24
N LEU A 394 6.38 -17.73 -14.94
CA LEU A 394 7.65 -17.22 -15.42
C LEU A 394 7.88 -17.65 -16.87
N LYS A 395 8.41 -16.77 -17.68
CA LYS A 395 8.69 -16.97 -19.10
C LYS A 395 10.12 -16.57 -19.42
N ASN A 396 10.80 -17.38 -20.23
CA ASN A 396 12.10 -17.01 -20.75
C ASN A 396 11.95 -16.47 -22.16
N GLU A 397 12.29 -15.22 -22.39
CA GLU A 397 12.28 -14.57 -23.69
C GLU A 397 13.73 -14.17 -24.05
N GLY A 398 14.41 -15.04 -24.80
CA GLY A 398 15.84 -14.92 -25.03
C GLY A 398 16.62 -15.24 -23.75
N ASP A 399 17.46 -14.30 -23.28
CA ASP A 399 18.27 -14.44 -22.06
C ASP A 399 17.66 -13.73 -20.85
N ILE A 400 16.42 -13.19 -20.97
CA ILE A 400 15.77 -12.40 -19.94
C ILE A 400 14.54 -13.10 -19.42
N LEU A 401 14.42 -13.18 -18.10
CA LEU A 401 13.24 -13.69 -17.39
C LEU A 401 12.15 -12.62 -17.39
N ASN A 402 10.98 -12.99 -17.90
CA ASN A 402 9.75 -12.22 -17.88
C ASN A 402 8.71 -12.83 -16.94
N TYR A 403 7.74 -12.01 -16.53
CA TYR A 403 6.68 -12.35 -15.60
C TYR A 403 5.32 -12.25 -16.29
N GLY A 404 4.44 -13.22 -16.07
CA GLY A 404 3.06 -13.20 -16.56
C GLY A 404 2.06 -12.67 -15.52
N ASP A 405 1.24 -13.57 -14.95
CA ASP A 405 0.18 -13.22 -14.00
C ASP A 405 0.68 -12.72 -12.64
N TYR A 406 1.99 -12.89 -12.35
CA TYR A 406 2.62 -12.47 -11.10
C TYR A 406 3.81 -11.52 -11.37
N PRO A 407 3.57 -10.24 -11.72
CA PRO A 407 4.62 -9.30 -12.07
C PRO A 407 5.61 -9.10 -10.93
N ASP A 408 6.92 -9.13 -11.25
CA ASP A 408 8.04 -9.02 -10.29
C ASP A 408 7.92 -9.99 -9.09
N ALA A 409 7.39 -11.20 -9.34
CA ALA A 409 7.04 -12.17 -8.30
C ALA A 409 8.19 -12.49 -7.36
N LEU A 410 9.40 -12.67 -7.91
CA LEU A 410 10.56 -13.13 -7.14
C LEU A 410 10.99 -12.07 -6.11
N SER A 411 11.18 -10.81 -6.53
CA SER A 411 11.56 -9.72 -5.62
C SER A 411 10.48 -9.45 -4.58
N ARG A 412 9.22 -9.52 -4.98
CA ARG A 412 8.07 -9.21 -4.14
C ARG A 412 7.81 -10.27 -3.08
N LEU A 413 7.85 -11.55 -3.43
CA LEU A 413 7.74 -12.67 -2.47
C LEU A 413 8.92 -12.69 -1.51
N PHE A 414 10.14 -12.55 -2.04
CA PHE A 414 11.32 -12.42 -1.21
C PHE A 414 11.18 -11.25 -0.23
N GLY A 415 10.74 -10.10 -0.73
CA GLY A 415 10.51 -8.91 0.07
C GLY A 415 9.53 -9.15 1.23
N ALA A 416 8.40 -9.78 0.97
CA ALA A 416 7.38 -10.04 1.98
C ALA A 416 7.83 -11.07 3.03
N LEU A 417 8.41 -12.19 2.60
CA LEU A 417 8.85 -13.27 3.49
C LEU A 417 10.00 -12.85 4.40
N TYR A 418 10.97 -12.10 3.87
CA TYR A 418 12.13 -11.60 4.62
C TYR A 418 11.88 -10.26 5.33
N SER A 419 10.62 -9.81 5.38
CA SER A 419 10.25 -8.62 6.16
C SER A 419 10.36 -8.82 7.67
N GLN A 420 10.26 -10.08 8.14
CA GLN A 420 10.32 -10.49 9.53
C GLN A 420 11.31 -11.66 9.72
N ASP A 421 11.94 -11.74 10.89
CA ASP A 421 12.97 -12.76 11.17
C ASP A 421 12.36 -13.95 11.97
N ILE A 422 11.15 -14.40 11.58
CA ILE A 422 10.44 -15.55 12.16
C ILE A 422 9.94 -16.48 11.06
N PRO A 423 9.70 -17.77 11.37
CA PRO A 423 9.00 -18.66 10.46
C PRO A 423 7.60 -18.15 10.14
N VAL A 424 7.29 -18.06 8.86
CA VAL A 424 5.99 -17.60 8.37
C VAL A 424 5.66 -18.28 7.05
N VAL A 425 4.41 -18.65 6.89
CA VAL A 425 3.84 -19.12 5.61
C VAL A 425 2.93 -18.02 5.09
N ILE A 426 3.18 -17.57 3.87
CA ILE A 426 2.29 -16.65 3.15
C ILE A 426 1.33 -17.51 2.31
N ILE A 427 0.06 -17.17 2.35
CA ILE A 427 -0.96 -17.73 1.48
C ILE A 427 -1.66 -16.65 0.70
N THR A 428 -1.99 -16.91 -0.58
CA THR A 428 -2.80 -16.02 -1.39
C THR A 428 -4.03 -16.76 -1.94
N ALA A 429 -5.13 -16.05 -2.14
CA ALA A 429 -6.35 -16.60 -2.71
C ALA A 429 -6.35 -16.41 -4.23
N ARG A 430 -6.83 -17.42 -4.98
CA ARG A 430 -7.07 -17.28 -6.44
C ARG A 430 -8.01 -16.13 -6.74
N PRO A 431 -7.95 -15.53 -7.94
CA PRO A 431 -8.93 -14.53 -8.36
C PRO A 431 -10.37 -14.98 -8.09
N ARG A 432 -11.23 -14.05 -7.66
CA ARG A 432 -12.61 -14.23 -7.16
C ARG A 432 -12.74 -14.78 -5.73
N TYR A 433 -11.68 -15.32 -5.13
CA TYR A 433 -11.69 -15.75 -3.73
C TYR A 433 -11.01 -14.71 -2.84
N GLU A 434 -11.47 -14.63 -1.59
CA GLU A 434 -10.80 -13.92 -0.51
C GLU A 434 -10.71 -14.82 0.74
N LEU A 435 -9.80 -14.44 1.65
CA LEU A 435 -9.59 -15.16 2.89
C LEU A 435 -10.55 -14.62 3.96
N LYS A 436 -11.10 -15.51 4.77
CA LYS A 436 -11.96 -15.16 5.88
C LYS A 436 -11.40 -15.71 7.17
N SER A 437 -11.31 -14.85 8.19
CA SER A 437 -11.04 -15.24 9.57
C SER A 437 -11.97 -14.46 10.50
N ARG A 438 -12.19 -14.98 11.69
CA ARG A 438 -13.06 -14.37 12.68
C ARG A 438 -12.57 -12.95 13.01
N TYR A 439 -13.47 -11.97 12.95
CA TYR A 439 -13.25 -10.55 13.17
C TYR A 439 -12.64 -9.76 12.01
N TYR A 440 -12.07 -10.40 11.00
CA TYR A 440 -11.50 -9.72 9.83
C TYR A 440 -12.59 -9.35 8.81
N PRO A 441 -12.44 -8.24 8.06
CA PRO A 441 -13.42 -7.85 7.05
C PRO A 441 -13.46 -8.86 5.89
N THR A 442 -14.60 -8.91 5.20
CA THR A 442 -14.78 -9.66 3.94
C THR A 442 -15.66 -8.86 2.99
N HIS A 443 -15.46 -9.07 1.67
CA HIS A 443 -16.02 -8.22 0.62
C HIS A 443 -16.77 -9.02 -0.45
N LEU A 444 -17.62 -9.98 -0.04
CA LEU A 444 -18.43 -10.77 -0.99
C LEU A 444 -19.20 -9.87 -1.95
N ASN A 445 -19.08 -10.15 -3.25
CA ASN A 445 -19.62 -9.34 -4.36
C ASN A 445 -19.02 -7.94 -4.49
N GLY A 446 -17.99 -7.60 -3.71
CA GLY A 446 -17.22 -6.36 -3.79
C GLY A 446 -15.86 -6.55 -4.45
N GLY A 447 -14.95 -5.63 -4.20
CA GLY A 447 -13.53 -5.73 -4.51
C GLY A 447 -12.72 -6.10 -3.26
N SER A 448 -11.58 -6.74 -3.47
CA SER A 448 -10.60 -7.07 -2.42
C SER A 448 -9.21 -7.17 -3.04
N HIS A 449 -8.18 -7.00 -2.23
CA HIS A 449 -6.78 -6.94 -2.66
C HIS A 449 -5.86 -7.69 -1.68
N GLY A 450 -4.56 -7.50 -1.77
CA GLY A 450 -3.58 -8.14 -0.89
C GLY A 450 -2.72 -9.19 -1.59
N SER A 451 -3.19 -9.76 -2.72
CA SER A 451 -2.54 -10.86 -3.42
C SER A 451 -1.36 -10.40 -4.30
N LEU A 452 -0.54 -11.38 -4.70
CA LEU A 452 0.56 -11.20 -5.65
C LEU A 452 0.08 -11.06 -7.12
N HIS A 453 -1.15 -11.51 -7.41
CA HIS A 453 -1.70 -11.58 -8.77
C HIS A 453 -1.78 -10.19 -9.43
N LYS A 454 -1.62 -10.13 -10.76
CA LYS A 454 -1.59 -8.88 -11.55
C LYS A 454 -2.79 -7.96 -11.31
N TYR A 455 -3.98 -8.48 -11.03
CA TYR A 455 -5.18 -7.69 -10.76
C TYR A 455 -5.05 -6.80 -9.51
N ASP A 456 -4.28 -7.23 -8.51
CA ASP A 456 -4.00 -6.45 -7.32
C ASP A 456 -2.69 -5.64 -7.47
N SER A 457 -1.84 -6.01 -8.43
CA SER A 457 -0.43 -5.62 -8.50
C SER A 457 -0.08 -4.60 -9.58
N LEU A 458 -0.81 -4.61 -10.71
CA LEU A 458 -0.59 -3.63 -11.77
C LEU A 458 -1.39 -2.38 -11.50
N ILE A 459 -0.70 -1.26 -11.46
CA ILE A 459 -1.24 0.06 -11.15
C ILE A 459 -0.90 1.05 -12.25
N PRO A 460 -1.77 2.04 -12.51
CA PRO A 460 -1.46 3.11 -13.45
C PRO A 460 -0.44 4.07 -12.86
N LEU A 461 0.49 4.52 -13.69
CA LEU A 461 1.41 5.61 -13.40
C LEU A 461 1.29 6.67 -14.48
N ILE A 462 0.96 7.90 -14.09
CA ILE A 462 0.95 9.08 -14.97
C ILE A 462 2.01 10.05 -14.45
N VAL A 463 2.91 10.50 -15.32
CA VAL A 463 3.94 11.50 -14.99
C VAL A 463 3.86 12.62 -15.98
N THR A 464 3.55 13.84 -15.50
CA THR A 464 3.26 15.00 -16.32
C THR A 464 4.05 16.22 -15.84
N GLY A 465 4.39 17.14 -16.76
CA GLY A 465 5.13 18.37 -16.44
C GLY A 465 6.64 18.18 -16.38
N THR A 466 7.16 17.02 -16.80
CA THR A 466 8.60 16.75 -16.91
C THR A 466 8.92 15.90 -18.13
N LYS A 467 10.14 16.04 -18.66
CA LYS A 467 10.70 15.17 -19.71
C LYS A 467 11.66 14.11 -19.14
N HIS A 468 11.91 14.16 -17.82
CA HIS A 468 12.83 13.21 -17.19
C HIS A 468 12.30 11.77 -17.33
N PRO A 469 13.14 10.80 -17.76
CA PRO A 469 12.69 9.43 -17.97
C PRO A 469 12.38 8.72 -16.65
N VAL A 470 11.30 7.98 -16.63
CA VAL A 470 11.02 6.96 -15.60
C VAL A 470 11.75 5.68 -16.00
N LYS A 471 12.28 4.94 -15.03
CA LYS A 471 12.89 3.63 -15.28
C LYS A 471 11.84 2.67 -15.83
N GLU A 472 12.19 1.92 -16.87
CA GLU A 472 11.30 0.96 -17.52
C GLU A 472 11.86 -0.48 -17.40
N PRO A 473 10.98 -1.46 -17.17
CA PRO A 473 9.56 -1.31 -16.81
C PRO A 473 9.40 -0.68 -15.41
N PRO A 474 8.35 0.15 -15.20
CA PRO A 474 8.23 0.92 -13.98
C PRO A 474 7.79 0.07 -12.78
N ARG A 475 8.38 0.34 -11.63
CA ARG A 475 7.96 -0.21 -10.33
C ARG A 475 7.78 0.93 -9.33
N LEU A 476 6.86 0.76 -8.40
CA LEU A 476 6.60 1.73 -7.34
C LEU A 476 7.87 2.05 -6.52
N VAL A 477 8.70 1.06 -6.23
CA VAL A 477 9.95 1.23 -5.48
C VAL A 477 10.98 2.11 -6.19
N ASP A 478 10.92 2.25 -7.51
CA ASP A 478 11.87 3.08 -8.27
C ASP A 478 11.49 4.58 -8.23
N LEU A 479 10.26 4.94 -7.79
CA LEU A 479 9.76 6.33 -7.81
C LEU A 479 10.45 7.26 -6.82
N LYS A 480 10.86 6.78 -5.66
CA LYS A 480 11.63 7.62 -4.71
C LYS A 480 12.86 8.22 -5.39
N GLN A 481 13.63 7.40 -6.08
CA GLN A 481 14.84 7.85 -6.77
C GLN A 481 14.52 8.82 -7.92
N PHE A 482 13.46 8.54 -8.69
CA PHE A 482 12.97 9.44 -9.73
C PHE A 482 12.60 10.83 -9.15
N ILE A 483 11.87 10.88 -8.05
CA ILE A 483 11.45 12.14 -7.41
C ILE A 483 12.66 12.91 -6.88
N ILE A 484 13.60 12.23 -6.21
CA ILE A 484 14.84 12.85 -5.71
C ILE A 484 15.65 13.44 -6.86
N TYR A 485 15.84 12.66 -7.93
CA TYR A 485 16.57 13.14 -9.11
C TYR A 485 15.88 14.37 -9.70
N LYS A 486 14.54 14.32 -9.89
CA LYS A 486 13.76 15.43 -10.43
C LYS A 486 13.88 16.70 -9.60
N LEU A 487 13.89 16.59 -8.31
CA LEU A 487 14.05 17.74 -7.40
C LEU A 487 15.51 18.22 -7.31
N ASN A 488 16.48 17.36 -7.60
CA ASN A 488 17.92 17.74 -7.59
C ASN A 488 18.37 18.44 -8.89
N GLU A 489 17.69 18.26 -10.03
CA GLU A 489 17.93 19.04 -11.27
C GLU A 489 17.87 20.57 -11.04
N ARG A 490 17.53 20.98 -9.82
CA ARG A 490 17.42 22.37 -9.35
C ARG A 490 18.75 23.03 -9.01
N LYS A 491 19.81 22.22 -8.83
CA LYS A 491 21.17 22.71 -8.52
C LYS A 491 22.04 22.73 -9.76
#